data_cbdc0e7aa7b4b2c30e012330c1076b24
#
_entry.id   cbdc0e7aa7b4b2c30e012330c1076b24
#
_cell.length_a   1.000
_cell.length_b   1.000
_cell.length_c   1.000
_cell.angle_alpha   90.00
_cell.angle_beta   90.00
_cell.angle_gamma   90.00
#
_symmetry.space_group_name_H-M   'P 1'
#
loop_
_entity.id
_entity.type
_entity.pdbx_description
1 polymer ?
#
loop_
_entity_poly.entity_id
_entity_poly.type
_entity_poly.pdbx_seq_one_letter_code
_entity_poly.pdbx_strand_id
1 'polypeptide(L)'
;HVVCRRQRQMCIRDRSSIGVTFIYVFYPFFHSIGITDTAGYIGAAGLAVQLTFLLMTYPEWYVIDIAGVILAAGVAAIFGISFGLLPALLLLIGLAIYDAWAVYRTGHMVDLADSVMGLKLPILLVMPKTSSYSFLSQGSLNEQIESGEKREALFMGLGDLVIPGALVVSAKATLGWAVGLASMFGSVVGFFILMIFVLSGRPQAGLPLLNGGAIIGYLLGAFLFAGDLGL
;
A
#
# COMPACT_ATOMS: atom_id res chain seq x y z
N HIS A 1 -9.10 7.83 -32.87
CA HIS A 1 -9.19 9.15 -32.19
C HIS A 1 -10.05 9.12 -30.91
N VAL A 2 -11.15 8.37 -30.87
CA VAL A 2 -12.06 8.28 -29.70
C VAL A 2 -11.44 7.50 -28.55
N VAL A 3 -10.74 6.41 -28.81
CA VAL A 3 -10.06 5.57 -27.82
C VAL A 3 -8.94 6.36 -27.12
N CYS A 4 -8.12 7.10 -27.87
CA CYS A 4 -7.04 7.91 -27.33
C CYS A 4 -7.54 9.06 -26.44
N ARG A 5 -8.69 9.64 -26.75
CA ARG A 5 -9.34 10.70 -25.94
C ARG A 5 -9.90 10.14 -24.63
N ARG A 6 -10.49 8.94 -24.64
CA ARG A 6 -10.98 8.25 -23.44
C ARG A 6 -9.83 7.84 -22.50
N GLN A 7 -8.75 7.29 -23.04
CA GLN A 7 -7.57 6.95 -22.25
C GLN A 7 -6.95 8.19 -21.59
N ARG A 8 -6.82 9.31 -22.31
CA ARG A 8 -6.30 10.56 -21.77
C ARG A 8 -7.18 11.14 -20.67
N GLN A 9 -8.51 11.06 -20.81
CA GLN A 9 -9.46 11.50 -19.77
C GLN A 9 -9.43 10.60 -18.53
N MET A 10 -9.27 9.28 -18.68
CA MET A 10 -9.06 8.37 -17.56
C MET A 10 -7.79 8.71 -16.79
N CYS A 11 -6.65 8.87 -17.45
CA CYS A 11 -5.39 9.22 -16.81
C CYS A 11 -5.45 10.54 -16.05
N ILE A 12 -6.15 11.56 -16.56
CA ILE A 12 -6.30 12.84 -15.88
C ILE A 12 -7.20 12.69 -14.64
N ARG A 13 -8.29 11.96 -14.74
CA ARG A 13 -9.20 11.70 -13.61
C ARG A 13 -8.52 10.92 -12.50
N ASP A 14 -7.76 9.88 -12.84
CA ASP A 14 -7.05 9.06 -11.85
C ASP A 14 -5.98 9.87 -11.11
N ARG A 15 -5.22 10.68 -11.84
CA ARG A 15 -4.21 11.57 -11.24
C ARG A 15 -4.82 12.68 -10.38
N SER A 16 -5.97 13.22 -10.78
CA SER A 16 -6.70 14.20 -9.99
C SER A 16 -7.22 13.59 -8.69
N SER A 17 -7.72 12.35 -8.73
CA SER A 17 -8.18 11.61 -7.56
C SER A 17 -7.05 11.37 -6.56
N ILE A 18 -5.87 10.99 -7.05
CA ILE A 18 -4.65 10.83 -6.22
C ILE A 18 -4.27 12.17 -5.56
N GLY A 19 -4.30 13.28 -6.31
CA GLY A 19 -4.03 14.62 -5.78
C GLY A 19 -4.99 15.01 -4.66
N VAL A 20 -6.27 14.74 -4.84
CA VAL A 20 -7.28 14.98 -3.79
C VAL A 20 -7.02 14.12 -2.56
N THR A 21 -6.67 12.84 -2.75
CA THR A 21 -6.35 11.94 -1.63
C THR A 21 -5.14 12.45 -0.83
N PHE A 22 -4.11 12.99 -1.49
CA PHE A 22 -2.98 13.60 -0.81
C PHE A 22 -3.38 14.78 0.09
N ILE A 23 -4.36 15.60 -0.33
CA ILE A 23 -4.87 16.69 0.53
C ILE A 23 -5.45 16.14 1.83
N TYR A 24 -6.25 15.07 1.74
CA TYR A 24 -6.83 14.41 2.91
C TYR A 24 -5.78 13.76 3.82
N VAL A 25 -4.66 13.30 3.27
CA VAL A 25 -3.55 12.72 4.03
C VAL A 25 -2.71 13.80 4.71
N PHE A 26 -2.42 14.91 4.01
CA PHE A 26 -1.58 15.98 4.54
C PHE A 26 -2.31 16.90 5.51
N TYR A 27 -3.60 17.11 5.36
CA TYR A 27 -4.36 18.02 6.22
C TYR A 27 -4.29 17.65 7.72
N PRO A 28 -4.52 16.39 8.15
CA PRO A 28 -4.35 15.99 9.54
C PRO A 28 -2.92 16.20 10.08
N PHE A 29 -1.92 16.07 9.21
CA PHE A 29 -0.53 16.34 9.59
C PHE A 29 -0.31 17.82 9.94
N PHE A 30 -0.79 18.74 9.11
CA PHE A 30 -0.73 20.19 9.42
C PHE A 30 -1.52 20.54 10.68
N HIS A 31 -2.68 19.93 10.85
CA HIS A 31 -3.49 20.11 12.05
C HIS A 31 -2.76 19.64 13.33
N SER A 32 -2.02 18.55 13.28
CA SER A 32 -1.25 18.02 14.42
C SER A 32 -0.08 18.92 14.83
N ILE A 33 0.45 19.74 13.92
CA ILE A 33 1.53 20.71 14.18
C ILE A 33 0.97 22.07 14.68
N GLY A 34 -0.36 22.20 14.78
CA GLY A 34 -1.03 23.41 15.24
C GLY A 34 -1.33 24.43 14.14
N ILE A 35 -1.11 24.06 12.86
CA ILE A 35 -1.51 24.88 11.71
C ILE A 35 -2.93 24.49 11.34
N THR A 36 -3.90 25.20 11.92
CA THR A 36 -5.32 24.92 11.75
C THR A 36 -5.93 25.81 10.67
N ASP A 37 -7.16 25.49 10.27
CA ASP A 37 -8.00 26.29 9.39
C ASP A 37 -7.46 26.44 7.96
N THR A 38 -7.65 27.61 7.39
CA THR A 38 -7.33 27.92 5.98
C THR A 38 -5.85 27.73 5.65
N ALA A 39 -4.95 28.03 6.59
CA ALA A 39 -3.50 27.86 6.39
C ALA A 39 -3.11 26.40 6.28
N GLY A 40 -3.69 25.52 7.10
CA GLY A 40 -3.48 24.07 7.02
C GLY A 40 -3.97 23.49 5.69
N TYR A 41 -5.12 23.91 5.20
CA TYR A 41 -5.63 23.51 3.89
C TYR A 41 -4.74 23.96 2.74
N ILE A 42 -4.29 25.21 2.76
CA ILE A 42 -3.38 25.76 1.72
C ILE A 42 -2.05 24.99 1.72
N GLY A 43 -1.50 24.71 2.90
CA GLY A 43 -0.27 23.92 3.04
C GLY A 43 -0.43 22.48 2.50
N ALA A 44 -1.51 21.81 2.90
CA ALA A 44 -1.82 20.46 2.44
C ALA A 44 -2.06 20.41 0.92
N ALA A 45 -2.81 21.36 0.38
CA ALA A 45 -3.05 21.49 -1.06
C ALA A 45 -1.74 21.78 -1.82
N GLY A 46 -0.88 22.65 -1.31
CA GLY A 46 0.42 22.95 -1.89
C GLY A 46 1.32 21.72 -2.01
N LEU A 47 1.46 20.95 -0.92
CA LEU A 47 2.23 19.69 -0.92
C LEU A 47 1.60 18.64 -1.84
N ALA A 48 0.28 18.51 -1.84
CA ALA A 48 -0.43 17.56 -2.70
C ALA A 48 -0.21 17.89 -4.19
N VAL A 49 -0.30 19.16 -4.58
CA VAL A 49 -0.03 19.61 -5.95
C VAL A 49 1.43 19.36 -6.31
N GLN A 50 2.37 19.69 -5.42
CA GLN A 50 3.80 19.49 -5.66
C GLN A 50 4.12 18.00 -5.86
N LEU A 51 3.61 17.11 -5.01
CA LEU A 51 3.84 15.67 -5.12
C LEU A 51 3.18 15.08 -6.38
N THR A 52 1.96 15.51 -6.69
CA THR A 52 1.26 15.11 -7.92
C THR A 52 2.01 15.59 -9.16
N PHE A 53 2.52 16.82 -9.16
CA PHE A 53 3.33 17.36 -10.25
C PHE A 53 4.64 16.57 -10.42
N LEU A 54 5.31 16.23 -9.31
CA LEU A 54 6.52 15.42 -9.33
C LEU A 54 6.26 14.03 -9.93
N LEU A 55 5.17 13.37 -9.55
CA LEU A 55 4.74 12.10 -10.14
C LEU A 55 4.42 12.20 -11.65
N MET A 56 4.00 13.38 -12.12
CA MET A 56 3.70 13.59 -13.54
C MET A 56 4.96 13.86 -14.38
N THR A 57 5.95 14.54 -13.80
CA THR A 57 7.16 14.97 -14.52
C THR A 57 8.30 13.95 -14.42
N TYR A 58 8.44 13.30 -13.27
CA TYR A 58 9.51 12.35 -12.99
C TYR A 58 8.96 11.08 -12.33
N PRO A 59 8.25 10.19 -13.06
CA PRO A 59 7.70 8.95 -12.52
C PRO A 59 8.79 7.87 -12.37
N GLU A 60 9.85 8.17 -11.64
CA GLU A 60 10.89 7.21 -11.26
C GLU A 60 10.44 6.37 -10.06
N TRP A 61 11.02 5.17 -9.91
CA TRP A 61 10.61 4.21 -8.89
C TRP A 61 10.59 4.80 -7.47
N TYR A 62 11.59 5.58 -7.08
CA TYR A 62 11.67 6.19 -5.75
C TYR A 62 10.59 7.26 -5.51
N VAL A 63 10.18 8.01 -6.53
CA VAL A 63 9.09 9.00 -6.42
C VAL A 63 7.76 8.27 -6.25
N ILE A 64 7.55 7.21 -7.02
CA ILE A 64 6.34 6.38 -6.95
C ILE A 64 6.24 5.73 -5.57
N ASP A 65 7.35 5.20 -5.04
CA ASP A 65 7.39 4.52 -3.75
C ASP A 65 7.15 5.50 -2.58
N ILE A 66 7.82 6.64 -2.57
CA ILE A 66 7.60 7.67 -1.54
C ILE A 66 6.14 8.13 -1.54
N ALA A 67 5.60 8.46 -2.71
CA ALA A 67 4.22 8.88 -2.84
C ALA A 67 3.26 7.76 -2.41
N GLY A 68 3.55 6.52 -2.82
CA GLY A 68 2.78 5.34 -2.46
C GLY A 68 2.76 5.08 -0.95
N VAL A 69 3.90 5.13 -0.29
CA VAL A 69 4.00 4.94 1.17
C VAL A 69 3.23 6.01 1.93
N ILE A 70 3.31 7.28 1.50
CA ILE A 70 2.54 8.38 2.09
C ILE A 70 1.03 8.13 1.94
N LEU A 71 0.58 7.74 0.73
CA LEU A 71 -0.81 7.39 0.48
C LEU A 71 -1.26 6.19 1.32
N ALA A 72 -0.46 5.11 1.35
CA ALA A 72 -0.78 3.91 2.10
C ALA A 72 -0.92 4.21 3.60
N ALA A 73 0.00 4.97 4.17
CA ALA A 73 -0.05 5.37 5.58
C ALA A 73 -1.30 6.21 5.91
N GLY A 74 -1.63 7.18 5.04
CA GLY A 74 -2.81 8.01 5.22
C GLY A 74 -4.12 7.24 5.09
N VAL A 75 -4.23 6.39 4.07
CA VAL A 75 -5.42 5.55 3.86
C VAL A 75 -5.56 4.53 4.99
N ALA A 76 -4.48 3.90 5.43
CA ALA A 76 -4.48 2.99 6.58
C ALA A 76 -4.93 3.70 7.86
N ALA A 77 -4.50 4.96 8.09
CA ALA A 77 -4.93 5.75 9.22
C ALA A 77 -6.44 6.05 9.18
N ILE A 78 -6.96 6.47 8.02
CA ILE A 78 -8.38 6.74 7.83
C ILE A 78 -9.22 5.49 8.08
N PHE A 79 -8.85 4.35 7.47
CA PHE A 79 -9.57 3.10 7.65
C PHE A 79 -9.47 2.55 9.08
N GLY A 80 -8.27 2.61 9.69
CA GLY A 80 -8.07 2.11 11.04
C GLY A 80 -8.88 2.87 12.09
N ILE A 81 -9.03 4.19 11.94
CA ILE A 81 -9.87 5.01 12.82
C ILE A 81 -11.37 4.81 12.52
N SER A 82 -11.73 4.71 11.23
CA SER A 82 -13.14 4.67 10.81
C SER A 82 -13.80 3.33 11.06
N PHE A 83 -13.10 2.21 10.84
CA PHE A 83 -13.69 0.88 10.98
C PHE A 83 -13.72 0.37 12.42
N GLY A 84 -12.78 0.80 13.25
CA GLY A 84 -12.56 0.20 14.55
C GLY A 84 -11.93 -1.21 14.47
N LEU A 85 -11.73 -1.83 15.62
CA LEU A 85 -10.89 -3.03 15.74
C LEU A 85 -11.54 -4.30 15.18
N LEU A 86 -12.78 -4.59 15.53
CA LEU A 86 -13.47 -5.82 15.11
C LEU A 86 -13.71 -5.87 13.59
N PRO A 87 -14.26 -4.82 12.93
CA PRO A 87 -14.37 -4.81 11.48
C PRO A 87 -13.01 -4.89 10.76
N ALA A 88 -11.96 -4.26 11.31
CA ALA A 88 -10.61 -4.36 10.75
C ALA A 88 -10.10 -5.81 10.79
N LEU A 89 -10.27 -6.53 11.91
CA LEU A 89 -9.91 -7.94 12.02
C LEU A 89 -10.66 -8.82 11.02
N LEU A 90 -11.98 -8.64 10.92
CA LEU A 90 -12.81 -9.40 9.98
C LEU A 90 -12.39 -9.14 8.52
N LEU A 91 -12.07 -7.89 8.20
CA LEU A 91 -11.55 -7.51 6.88
C LEU A 91 -10.22 -8.20 6.57
N LEU A 92 -9.26 -8.19 7.52
CA LEU A 92 -7.96 -8.84 7.34
C LEU A 92 -8.11 -10.33 7.09
N ILE A 93 -8.93 -11.00 7.88
CA ILE A 93 -9.17 -12.44 7.75
C ILE A 93 -9.86 -12.74 6.41
N GLY A 94 -10.90 -11.99 6.06
CA GLY A 94 -11.64 -12.20 4.81
C GLY A 94 -10.76 -12.00 3.57
N LEU A 95 -9.94 -10.92 3.55
CA LEU A 95 -9.03 -10.64 2.45
C LEU A 95 -7.86 -11.64 2.38
N ALA A 96 -7.33 -12.10 3.52
CA ALA A 96 -6.31 -13.14 3.53
C ALA A 96 -6.81 -14.44 2.92
N ILE A 97 -8.04 -14.86 3.27
CA ILE A 97 -8.67 -16.06 2.69
C ILE A 97 -8.92 -15.87 1.18
N TYR A 98 -9.44 -14.70 0.80
CA TYR A 98 -9.71 -14.39 -0.61
C TYR A 98 -8.43 -14.38 -1.45
N ASP A 99 -7.37 -13.72 -0.97
CA ASP A 99 -6.07 -13.65 -1.68
C ASP A 99 -5.42 -15.03 -1.81
N ALA A 100 -5.44 -15.83 -0.75
CA ALA A 100 -4.98 -17.21 -0.80
C ALA A 100 -5.76 -18.02 -1.86
N TRP A 101 -7.08 -17.89 -1.87
CA TRP A 101 -7.91 -18.59 -2.84
C TRP A 101 -7.66 -18.11 -4.28
N ALA A 102 -7.54 -16.80 -4.47
CA ALA A 102 -7.27 -16.18 -5.78
C ALA A 102 -5.92 -16.64 -6.35
N VAL A 103 -4.84 -16.59 -5.55
CA VAL A 103 -3.49 -16.97 -6.01
C VAL A 103 -3.39 -18.46 -6.32
N TYR A 104 -3.91 -19.32 -5.43
CA TYR A 104 -3.71 -20.76 -5.60
C TYR A 104 -4.69 -21.42 -6.58
N ARG A 105 -5.82 -20.78 -6.91
CA ARG A 105 -6.86 -21.39 -7.74
C ARG A 105 -7.07 -20.72 -9.10
N THR A 106 -6.84 -19.42 -9.25
CA THR A 106 -7.17 -18.70 -10.50
C THR A 106 -5.98 -18.30 -11.36
N GLY A 107 -4.80 -18.12 -10.80
CA GLY A 107 -3.56 -17.79 -11.54
C GLY A 107 -3.56 -16.45 -12.31
N HIS A 108 -4.63 -15.64 -12.23
CA HIS A 108 -4.79 -14.38 -13.00
C HIS A 108 -3.96 -13.19 -12.48
N MET A 109 -3.08 -13.41 -11.54
CA MET A 109 -2.34 -12.32 -10.87
C MET A 109 -1.37 -11.58 -11.80
N VAL A 110 -0.82 -12.27 -12.81
CA VAL A 110 0.16 -11.70 -13.74
C VAL A 110 -0.49 -10.69 -14.69
N ASP A 111 -1.66 -11.03 -15.25
CA ASP A 111 -2.37 -10.16 -16.20
C ASP A 111 -2.86 -8.87 -15.54
N LEU A 112 -3.24 -8.94 -14.25
CA LEU A 112 -3.66 -7.78 -13.47
C LEU A 112 -2.47 -6.84 -13.20
N ALA A 113 -1.33 -7.40 -12.81
CA ALA A 113 -0.12 -6.63 -12.52
C ALA A 113 0.38 -5.87 -13.76
N ASP A 114 0.37 -6.51 -14.93
CA ASP A 114 0.79 -5.88 -16.19
C ASP A 114 -0.13 -4.71 -16.58
N SER A 115 -1.44 -4.86 -16.39
CA SER A 115 -2.42 -3.81 -16.64
C SER A 115 -2.20 -2.58 -15.76
N VAL A 116 -1.83 -2.76 -14.50
CA VAL A 116 -1.62 -1.68 -13.52
C VAL A 116 -0.27 -0.98 -13.75
N MET A 117 0.78 -1.73 -14.11
CA MET A 117 2.11 -1.13 -14.39
C MET A 117 2.07 -0.15 -15.56
N GLY A 118 1.27 -0.42 -16.59
CA GLY A 118 1.10 0.48 -17.73
C GLY A 118 0.54 1.87 -17.36
N LEU A 119 -0.11 2.00 -16.21
CA LEU A 119 -0.71 3.26 -15.75
C LEU A 119 0.29 4.20 -15.05
N LYS A 120 1.47 3.73 -14.65
CA LYS A 120 2.51 4.51 -13.92
C LYS A 120 1.93 5.29 -12.72
N LEU A 121 1.00 4.67 -12.00
CA LEU A 121 0.38 5.24 -10.81
C LEU A 121 1.07 4.73 -9.54
N PRO A 122 1.07 5.50 -8.42
CA PRO A 122 1.63 5.08 -7.13
C PRO A 122 0.71 4.06 -6.44
N ILE A 123 0.44 2.94 -7.10
CA ILE A 123 -0.41 1.83 -6.61
C ILE A 123 0.44 0.60 -6.30
N LEU A 124 1.66 0.55 -6.86
CA LEU A 124 2.63 -0.52 -6.68
C LEU A 124 3.89 0.03 -6.02
N LEU A 125 4.43 -0.69 -5.06
CA LEU A 125 5.78 -0.52 -4.56
C LEU A 125 6.75 -1.25 -5.49
N VAL A 126 7.81 -0.56 -5.89
CA VAL A 126 8.83 -1.06 -6.82
C VAL A 126 10.12 -1.30 -6.04
N MET A 127 10.52 -2.55 -5.87
CA MET A 127 11.78 -2.91 -5.21
C MET A 127 12.81 -3.31 -6.27
N PRO A 128 13.68 -2.38 -6.73
CA PRO A 128 14.70 -2.70 -7.72
C PRO A 128 15.79 -3.60 -7.13
N LYS A 129 16.27 -4.58 -7.91
CA LYS A 129 17.40 -5.43 -7.54
C LYS A 129 18.74 -4.71 -7.72
N THR A 130 18.80 -3.71 -8.60
CA THR A 130 19.99 -2.93 -8.93
C THR A 130 19.70 -1.45 -8.77
N SER A 131 20.64 -0.69 -8.23
CA SER A 131 20.50 0.77 -8.02
C SER A 131 20.39 1.58 -9.31
N SER A 132 20.80 1.00 -10.45
CA SER A 132 20.71 1.64 -11.78
C SER A 132 19.39 1.36 -12.51
N TYR A 133 18.42 0.73 -11.85
CA TYR A 133 17.10 0.45 -12.42
C TYR A 133 16.33 1.75 -12.69
N SER A 134 15.79 1.89 -13.91
CA SER A 134 14.86 2.96 -14.28
C SER A 134 13.51 2.38 -14.68
N PHE A 135 12.47 2.84 -14.01
CA PHE A 135 11.09 2.42 -14.28
C PHE A 135 10.59 2.88 -15.67
N LEU A 136 11.21 3.96 -16.20
CA LEU A 136 10.84 4.53 -17.50
C LEU A 136 11.31 3.70 -18.70
N SER A 137 12.38 2.92 -18.52
CA SER A 137 13.02 2.13 -19.59
C SER A 137 12.50 0.68 -19.68
N GLN A 138 11.60 0.28 -18.79
CA GLN A 138 11.13 -1.10 -18.71
C GLN A 138 9.99 -1.37 -19.71
N GLY A 139 10.10 -2.50 -20.45
CA GLY A 139 9.02 -3.06 -21.27
C GLY A 139 7.91 -3.69 -20.42
N SER A 140 6.85 -4.23 -21.07
CA SER A 140 5.74 -4.89 -20.36
C SER A 140 6.22 -6.14 -19.61
N LEU A 141 5.57 -6.48 -18.49
CA LEU A 141 5.88 -7.70 -17.72
C LEU A 141 5.71 -8.97 -18.57
N ASN A 142 4.73 -9.00 -19.47
CA ASN A 142 4.49 -10.12 -20.35
C ASN A 142 5.66 -10.34 -21.32
N GLU A 143 6.23 -9.27 -21.88
CA GLU A 143 7.42 -9.35 -22.74
C GLU A 143 8.64 -9.90 -21.99
N GLN A 144 8.82 -9.52 -20.71
CA GLN A 144 9.91 -10.02 -19.87
C GLN A 144 9.72 -11.50 -19.47
N ILE A 145 8.48 -11.93 -19.26
CA ILE A 145 8.18 -13.35 -18.95
C ILE A 145 8.39 -14.21 -20.19
N GLU A 146 7.96 -13.75 -21.37
CA GLU A 146 8.14 -14.46 -22.64
C GLU A 146 9.60 -14.54 -23.08
N SER A 147 10.39 -13.48 -22.82
CA SER A 147 11.84 -13.47 -23.14
C SER A 147 12.69 -14.28 -22.16
N GLY A 148 12.12 -14.75 -21.03
CA GLY A 148 12.87 -15.51 -20.01
C GLY A 148 13.90 -14.66 -19.25
N GLU A 149 13.84 -13.34 -19.35
CA GLU A 149 14.74 -12.43 -18.64
C GLU A 149 14.47 -12.46 -17.12
N LYS A 150 15.53 -12.40 -16.34
CA LYS A 150 15.40 -12.32 -14.88
C LYS A 150 14.78 -11.00 -14.49
N ARG A 151 13.70 -11.06 -13.73
CA ARG A 151 13.01 -9.85 -13.20
C ARG A 151 14.01 -8.94 -12.50
N GLU A 152 14.13 -7.71 -12.98
CA GLU A 152 15.04 -6.70 -12.44
C GLU A 152 14.47 -5.97 -11.22
N ALA A 153 13.15 -6.03 -11.01
CA ALA A 153 12.47 -5.47 -9.86
C ALA A 153 11.38 -6.40 -9.34
N LEU A 154 11.08 -6.28 -8.06
CA LEU A 154 9.92 -6.89 -7.42
C LEU A 154 8.83 -5.83 -7.27
N PHE A 155 7.58 -6.24 -7.46
CA PHE A 155 6.41 -5.37 -7.36
C PHE A 155 5.50 -5.88 -6.25
N MET A 156 5.05 -4.96 -5.39
CA MET A 156 4.12 -5.24 -4.31
C MET A 156 2.96 -4.25 -4.36
N GLY A 157 1.73 -4.73 -4.19
CA GLY A 157 0.55 -3.87 -4.13
C GLY A 157 0.55 -3.00 -2.87
N LEU A 158 0.24 -1.70 -3.02
CA LEU A 158 0.07 -0.83 -1.85
C LEU A 158 -1.08 -1.27 -0.94
N GLY A 159 -2.10 -1.93 -1.48
CA GLY A 159 -3.19 -2.52 -0.71
C GLY A 159 -2.70 -3.48 0.38
N ASP A 160 -1.63 -4.23 0.08
CA ASP A 160 -1.05 -5.19 1.01
C ASP A 160 -0.42 -4.53 2.25
N LEU A 161 -0.07 -3.25 2.18
CA LEU A 161 0.39 -2.44 3.30
C LEU A 161 -0.76 -1.72 4.02
N VAL A 162 -1.74 -1.24 3.26
CA VAL A 162 -2.89 -0.49 3.80
C VAL A 162 -3.72 -1.35 4.75
N ILE A 163 -3.99 -2.60 4.35
CA ILE A 163 -4.87 -3.50 5.07
C ILE A 163 -4.33 -3.85 6.46
N PRO A 164 -3.10 -4.41 6.62
CA PRO A 164 -2.55 -4.65 7.96
C PRO A 164 -2.28 -3.33 8.70
N GLY A 165 -1.93 -2.24 7.99
CA GLY A 165 -1.78 -0.90 8.57
C GLY A 165 -3.06 -0.38 9.24
N ALA A 166 -4.23 -0.66 8.67
CA ALA A 166 -5.51 -0.31 9.29
C ALA A 166 -5.72 -1.02 10.64
N LEU A 167 -5.33 -2.29 10.76
CA LEU A 167 -5.37 -3.00 12.05
C LEU A 167 -4.40 -2.38 13.06
N VAL A 168 -3.19 -2.04 12.64
CA VAL A 168 -2.19 -1.38 13.50
C VAL A 168 -2.73 -0.09 14.09
N VAL A 169 -3.35 0.75 13.26
CA VAL A 169 -3.93 2.03 13.69
C VAL A 169 -5.13 1.81 14.61
N SER A 170 -6.02 0.88 14.26
CA SER A 170 -7.18 0.55 15.07
C SER A 170 -6.80 -0.03 16.43
N ALA A 171 -5.81 -0.94 16.48
CA ALA A 171 -5.29 -1.51 17.71
C ALA A 171 -4.65 -0.43 18.61
N LYS A 172 -3.88 0.50 18.01
CA LYS A 172 -3.34 1.65 18.73
C LYS A 172 -4.43 2.55 19.30
N ALA A 173 -5.48 2.82 18.53
CA ALA A 173 -6.57 3.71 18.95
C ALA A 173 -7.39 3.12 20.09
N THR A 174 -7.59 1.79 20.12
CA THR A 174 -8.42 1.09 21.10
C THR A 174 -7.64 0.65 22.34
N LEU A 175 -6.46 0.05 22.16
CA LEU A 175 -5.67 -0.59 23.24
C LEU A 175 -4.34 0.12 23.53
N GLY A 176 -4.02 1.17 22.79
CA GLY A 176 -2.82 1.99 23.00
C GLY A 176 -1.60 1.61 22.18
N TRP A 177 -0.52 2.38 22.37
CA TRP A 177 0.68 2.31 21.54
C TRP A 177 1.38 0.95 21.54
N ALA A 178 1.46 0.28 22.70
CA ALA A 178 2.17 -0.99 22.81
C ALA A 178 1.56 -2.08 21.93
N VAL A 179 0.23 -2.17 21.92
CA VAL A 179 -0.50 -3.16 21.10
C VAL A 179 -0.40 -2.82 19.61
N GLY A 180 -0.54 -1.52 19.25
CA GLY A 180 -0.35 -1.08 17.87
C GLY A 180 1.05 -1.41 17.34
N LEU A 181 2.10 -1.14 18.12
CA LEU A 181 3.49 -1.46 17.74
C LEU A 181 3.72 -2.97 17.65
N ALA A 182 3.13 -3.78 18.54
CA ALA A 182 3.22 -5.23 18.46
C ALA A 182 2.57 -5.77 17.18
N SER A 183 1.40 -5.25 16.79
CA SER A 183 0.73 -5.59 15.53
C SER A 183 1.58 -5.17 14.32
N MET A 184 2.17 -3.97 14.34
CA MET A 184 3.06 -3.50 13.29
C MET A 184 4.30 -4.40 13.15
N PHE A 185 4.93 -4.75 14.27
CA PHE A 185 6.09 -5.65 14.27
C PHE A 185 5.72 -7.03 13.71
N GLY A 186 4.57 -7.58 14.10
CA GLY A 186 4.05 -8.82 13.54
C GLY A 186 3.86 -8.76 12.02
N SER A 187 3.32 -7.65 11.50
CA SER A 187 3.17 -7.43 10.05
C SER A 187 4.54 -7.38 9.34
N VAL A 188 5.54 -6.71 9.94
CA VAL A 188 6.91 -6.65 9.41
C VAL A 188 7.55 -8.03 9.37
N VAL A 189 7.37 -8.84 10.41
CA VAL A 189 7.84 -10.25 10.42
C VAL A 189 7.16 -11.04 9.30
N GLY A 190 5.84 -10.89 9.13
CA GLY A 190 5.09 -11.51 8.03
C GLY A 190 5.62 -11.10 6.66
N PHE A 191 5.99 -9.83 6.48
CA PHE A 191 6.62 -9.33 5.27
C PHE A 191 7.99 -9.98 5.01
N PHE A 192 8.85 -10.11 6.00
CA PHE A 192 10.14 -10.78 5.83
C PHE A 192 9.99 -12.26 5.45
N ILE A 193 9.03 -12.96 6.06
CA ILE A 193 8.71 -14.34 5.71
C ILE A 193 8.24 -14.43 4.25
N LEU A 194 7.34 -13.52 3.83
CA LEU A 194 6.88 -13.42 2.45
C LEU A 194 8.05 -13.20 1.49
N MET A 195 8.98 -12.30 1.83
CA MET A 195 10.13 -11.99 1.00
C MET A 195 11.03 -13.22 0.79
N ILE A 196 11.25 -14.05 1.82
CA ILE A 196 12.02 -15.30 1.71
C ILE A 196 11.35 -16.24 0.70
N PHE A 197 10.03 -16.40 0.74
CA PHE A 197 9.30 -17.25 -0.20
C PHE A 197 9.33 -16.71 -1.64
N VAL A 198 9.15 -15.40 -1.82
CA VAL A 198 9.19 -14.75 -3.13
C VAL A 198 10.57 -14.88 -3.78
N LEU A 199 11.64 -14.69 -2.98
CA LEU A 199 13.02 -14.86 -3.46
C LEU A 199 13.33 -16.32 -3.82
N SER A 200 12.62 -17.29 -3.23
CA SER A 200 12.72 -18.72 -3.58
C SER A 200 12.00 -19.07 -4.89
N GLY A 201 11.39 -18.07 -5.58
CA GLY A 201 10.78 -18.25 -6.91
C GLY A 201 9.40 -18.92 -6.90
N ARG A 202 8.77 -19.08 -5.74
CA ARG A 202 7.42 -19.65 -5.64
C ARG A 202 6.37 -18.55 -5.66
N PRO A 203 5.29 -18.67 -6.46
CA PRO A 203 4.16 -17.75 -6.38
C PRO A 203 3.52 -17.88 -5.01
N GLN A 204 3.43 -16.77 -4.28
CA GLN A 204 2.88 -16.74 -2.93
C GLN A 204 1.80 -15.66 -2.82
N ALA A 205 0.74 -15.96 -2.07
CA ALA A 205 -0.23 -14.99 -1.65
C ALA A 205 0.40 -14.07 -0.58
N GLY A 206 0.39 -12.76 -0.82
CA GLY A 206 1.03 -11.78 0.06
C GLY A 206 0.22 -11.49 1.31
N LEU A 207 -1.07 -11.26 1.15
CA LEU A 207 -1.96 -10.86 2.23
C LEU A 207 -2.06 -11.87 3.39
N PRO A 208 -2.11 -13.20 3.18
CA PRO A 208 -2.17 -14.15 4.28
C PRO A 208 -1.01 -14.05 5.25
N LEU A 209 0.20 -13.81 4.74
CA LEU A 209 1.40 -13.69 5.57
C LEU A 209 1.48 -12.36 6.30
N LEU A 210 1.18 -11.24 5.62
CA LEU A 210 1.18 -9.93 6.24
C LEU A 210 0.06 -9.77 7.25
N ASN A 211 -1.17 -10.12 6.87
CA ASN A 211 -2.33 -10.03 7.75
C ASN A 211 -2.22 -11.01 8.92
N GLY A 212 -1.78 -12.25 8.66
CA GLY A 212 -1.53 -13.25 9.71
C GLY A 212 -0.48 -12.74 10.72
N GLY A 213 0.60 -12.17 10.25
CA GLY A 213 1.61 -11.53 11.10
C GLY A 213 1.03 -10.39 11.94
N ALA A 214 0.26 -9.48 11.31
CA ALA A 214 -0.37 -8.37 12.00
C ALA A 214 -1.36 -8.84 13.09
N ILE A 215 -2.20 -9.85 12.80
CA ILE A 215 -3.16 -10.42 13.74
C ILE A 215 -2.43 -11.11 14.90
N ILE A 216 -1.42 -11.92 14.63
CA ILE A 216 -0.62 -12.56 15.68
C ILE A 216 0.05 -11.51 16.57
N GLY A 217 0.68 -10.49 15.97
CA GLY A 217 1.28 -9.39 16.71
C GLY A 217 0.26 -8.64 17.57
N TYR A 218 -0.93 -8.38 17.03
CA TYR A 218 -2.02 -7.78 17.78
C TYR A 218 -2.45 -8.64 18.98
N LEU A 219 -2.70 -9.94 18.78
CA LEU A 219 -3.13 -10.84 19.83
C LEU A 219 -2.09 -10.97 20.96
N LEU A 220 -0.81 -11.10 20.58
CA LEU A 220 0.29 -11.12 21.55
C LEU A 220 0.40 -9.79 22.30
N GLY A 221 0.30 -8.66 21.59
CA GLY A 221 0.31 -7.34 22.20
C GLY A 221 -0.84 -7.09 23.15
N ALA A 222 -2.05 -7.48 22.76
CA ALA A 222 -3.25 -7.37 23.59
C ALA A 222 -3.11 -8.21 24.86
N PHE A 223 -2.65 -9.45 24.74
CA PHE A 223 -2.44 -10.34 25.89
C PHE A 223 -1.36 -9.86 26.84
N LEU A 224 -0.22 -9.37 26.31
CA LEU A 224 0.95 -8.98 27.14
C LEU A 224 0.81 -7.61 27.77
N PHE A 225 0.16 -6.65 27.10
CA PHE A 225 0.17 -5.25 27.52
C PHE A 225 -1.19 -4.69 27.92
N ALA A 226 -2.29 -5.20 27.34
CA ALA A 226 -3.63 -4.69 27.64
C ALA A 226 -4.40 -5.57 28.61
N GLY A 227 -4.19 -6.89 28.59
CA GLY A 227 -4.98 -7.86 29.37
C GLY A 227 -6.42 -8.04 28.87
N ASP A 228 -6.79 -7.34 27.78
CA ASP A 228 -8.10 -7.37 27.13
C ASP A 228 -7.90 -7.32 25.61
N LEU A 229 -8.84 -7.92 24.87
CA LEU A 229 -8.80 -7.90 23.40
C LEU A 229 -9.39 -6.62 22.79
N GLY A 230 -10.13 -5.82 23.55
CA GLY A 230 -10.74 -4.58 23.09
C GLY A 230 -11.83 -4.77 22.01
N LEU A 231 -12.46 -5.95 21.94
CA LEU A 231 -13.45 -6.34 20.94
C LEU A 231 -14.87 -6.01 21.38
#